data_714c987a995a56ae53a08ead3d0424e4
#
_entry.id   714c987a995a56ae53a08ead3d0424e4
#
_cell.length_a   1.000
_cell.length_b   1.000
_cell.length_c   1.000
_cell.angle_alpha   90.00
_cell.angle_beta   90.00
_cell.angle_gamma   90.00
#
_symmetry.space_group_name_H-M   'P 1'
#
loop_
_entity.id
_entity.type
_entity.pdbx_description
1 polymer ?
#
loop_
_entity_poly.entity_id
_entity_poly.type
_entity_poly.pdbx_seq_one_letter_code
_entity_poly.pdbx_strand_id
1 'polypeptide(L)'
;MINMFIKELSVDFCVIIDSLTTSNISRLGTSFQITTSGMTPGSGVNRFGKRIDSKSTGIPCFSIGVPFMIFSSALDRDVKNDIILSPKDIKDNVANAGFIIANAINEVLK
;
A
#
# COMPACT_ATOMS: atom_id res chain seq x y z
N MET A 1 -9.89 -15.61 -5.20
CA MET A 1 -9.35 -16.22 -3.96
C MET A 1 -9.79 -15.49 -2.70
N ILE A 2 -9.61 -14.17 -2.63
CA ILE A 2 -9.95 -13.40 -1.42
C ILE A 2 -11.44 -13.52 -1.06
N ASN A 3 -12.35 -13.50 -2.03
CA ASN A 3 -13.78 -13.61 -1.79
C ASN A 3 -14.16 -14.98 -1.20
N MET A 4 -13.42 -16.01 -1.55
CA MET A 4 -13.63 -17.35 -0.99
C MET A 4 -13.31 -17.38 0.51
N PHE A 5 -12.19 -16.77 0.91
CA PHE A 5 -11.82 -16.65 2.31
C PHE A 5 -12.83 -15.83 3.12
N ILE A 6 -13.32 -14.75 2.53
CA ILE A 6 -14.33 -13.90 3.17
C ILE A 6 -15.59 -14.68 3.49
N LYS A 7 -16.06 -15.50 2.54
CA LYS A 7 -17.25 -16.33 2.73
C LYS A 7 -17.03 -17.42 3.79
N GLU A 8 -15.88 -18.10 3.73
CA GLU A 8 -15.60 -19.22 4.64
C GLU A 8 -15.32 -18.77 6.07
N LEU A 9 -14.66 -17.63 6.25
CA LEU A 9 -14.19 -17.17 7.56
C LEU A 9 -15.13 -16.16 8.23
N SER A 10 -16.25 -15.80 7.59
CA SER A 10 -17.21 -14.82 8.14
C SER A 10 -16.52 -13.51 8.55
N VAL A 11 -15.75 -12.94 7.63
CA VAL A 11 -14.95 -11.75 7.85
C VAL A 11 -15.85 -10.52 7.89
N ASP A 12 -15.65 -9.63 8.86
CA ASP A 12 -16.45 -8.40 9.04
C ASP A 12 -15.93 -7.24 8.20
N PHE A 13 -14.63 -7.13 8.00
CA PHE A 13 -14.00 -6.09 7.21
C PHE A 13 -12.64 -6.56 6.70
N CYS A 14 -12.07 -5.80 5.77
CA CYS A 14 -10.79 -6.10 5.16
C CYS A 14 -9.87 -4.90 5.25
N VAL A 15 -8.62 -5.11 5.66
CA VAL A 15 -7.57 -4.10 5.61
C VAL A 15 -6.53 -4.55 4.58
N ILE A 16 -6.30 -3.71 3.58
CA ILE A 16 -5.35 -3.98 2.49
C ILE A 16 -4.13 -3.11 2.72
N ILE A 17 -2.96 -3.72 2.78
CA ILE A 17 -1.70 -3.02 2.97
C ILE A 17 -0.83 -3.26 1.75
N ASP A 18 -0.36 -2.17 1.13
CA ASP A 18 0.46 -2.28 -0.08
C ASP A 18 1.49 -1.15 -0.12
N SER A 19 2.55 -1.38 -0.88
CA SER A 19 3.55 -0.36 -1.15
C SER A 19 3.11 0.52 -2.31
N LEU A 20 3.49 1.79 -2.25
CA LEU A 20 3.18 2.78 -3.28
C LEU A 20 4.47 3.35 -3.86
N THR A 21 4.36 3.99 -5.02
CA THR A 21 5.42 4.77 -5.62
C THR A 21 5.03 6.24 -5.55
N THR A 22 5.95 7.09 -5.11
CA THR A 22 5.70 8.53 -4.99
C THR A 22 6.55 9.33 -5.96
N SER A 23 6.07 10.52 -6.32
CA SER A 23 6.84 11.53 -7.04
C SER A 23 7.44 12.58 -6.11
N ASN A 24 7.23 12.44 -4.79
CA ASN A 24 7.66 13.41 -3.79
C ASN A 24 8.61 12.74 -2.81
N ILE A 25 9.90 13.13 -2.86
CA ILE A 25 10.94 12.54 -2.02
C ILE A 25 10.64 12.69 -0.52
N SER A 26 9.97 13.76 -0.11
CA SER A 26 9.65 13.98 1.29
C SER A 26 8.67 12.96 1.86
N ARG A 27 7.92 12.26 1.01
CA ARG A 27 6.97 11.22 1.42
C ARG A 27 7.58 9.83 1.45
N LEU A 28 8.74 9.66 0.84
CA LEU A 28 9.38 8.34 0.70
C LEU A 28 9.67 7.73 2.07
N GLY A 29 9.00 6.62 2.38
CA GLY A 29 9.16 5.89 3.64
C GLY A 29 8.66 6.60 4.90
N THR A 30 8.03 7.77 4.78
CA THR A 30 7.67 8.61 5.93
C THR A 30 6.19 8.94 6.05
N SER A 31 5.37 8.49 5.12
CA SER A 31 3.94 8.81 5.12
C SER A 31 3.10 7.54 4.96
N PHE A 32 1.87 7.63 5.47
CA PHE A 32 0.88 6.57 5.31
C PHE A 32 -0.35 7.16 4.63
N GLN A 33 -0.79 6.53 3.56
CA GLN A 33 -2.00 6.92 2.86
C GLN A 33 -3.12 5.95 3.25
N ILE A 34 -4.13 6.47 3.93
CA ILE A 34 -5.25 5.66 4.42
C ILE A 34 -6.50 6.06 3.66
N THR A 35 -7.22 5.06 3.14
CA THR A 35 -8.45 5.31 2.38
C THR A 35 -9.48 4.22 2.63
N THR A 36 -10.74 4.57 2.45
CA THR A 36 -11.87 3.63 2.49
C THR A 36 -12.36 3.22 1.11
N SER A 37 -11.70 3.67 0.05
CA SER A 37 -12.14 3.43 -1.33
C SER A 37 -11.59 2.16 -1.97
N GLY A 38 -10.80 1.39 -1.22
CA GLY A 38 -10.20 0.18 -1.75
C GLY A 38 -8.85 0.42 -2.43
N MET A 39 -8.29 -0.63 -3.00
CA MET A 39 -6.95 -0.59 -3.58
C MET A 39 -6.83 -1.64 -4.69
N THR A 40 -6.01 -1.33 -5.69
CA THR A 40 -5.58 -2.31 -6.69
C THR A 40 -4.15 -2.74 -6.35
N PRO A 41 -3.95 -3.99 -5.86
CA PRO A 41 -2.62 -4.46 -5.48
C PRO A 41 -1.65 -4.42 -6.66
N GLY A 42 -0.43 -3.99 -6.40
CA GLY A 42 0.63 -3.91 -7.40
C GLY A 42 0.60 -2.67 -8.26
N SER A 43 -0.36 -1.75 -8.08
CA SER A 43 -0.45 -0.53 -8.89
C SER A 43 0.77 0.38 -8.74
N GLY A 44 1.44 0.34 -7.57
CA GLY A 44 2.64 1.13 -7.33
C GLY A 44 3.82 0.77 -8.24
N VAL A 45 3.84 -0.43 -8.80
CA VAL A 45 4.88 -0.90 -9.73
C VAL A 45 4.31 -1.26 -11.10
N ASN A 46 3.18 -0.67 -11.46
CA ASN A 46 2.49 -0.92 -12.74
C ASN A 46 2.11 -2.39 -12.95
N ARG A 47 1.94 -3.14 -11.88
CA ARG A 47 1.40 -4.49 -11.90
C ARG A 47 -0.02 -4.41 -11.37
N PHE A 48 -1.00 -4.59 -12.24
CA PHE A 48 -2.40 -4.41 -11.89
C PHE A 48 -3.04 -5.76 -11.60
N GLY A 49 -3.19 -6.04 -10.32
CA GLY A 49 -4.04 -7.10 -9.85
C GLY A 49 -5.51 -6.69 -9.90
N LYS A 50 -6.36 -7.55 -9.39
CA LYS A 50 -7.78 -7.26 -9.28
C LYS A 50 -8.01 -6.24 -8.17
N ARG A 51 -8.85 -5.22 -8.43
CA ARG A 51 -9.19 -4.23 -7.40
C ARG A 51 -9.91 -4.89 -6.24
N ILE A 52 -9.53 -4.52 -5.03
CA ILE A 52 -10.16 -4.97 -3.78
C ILE A 52 -10.86 -3.77 -3.16
N ASP A 53 -12.18 -3.83 -3.07
CA ASP A 53 -13.00 -2.77 -2.48
C ASP A 53 -14.28 -3.39 -1.89
N SER A 54 -15.10 -2.55 -1.25
CA SER A 54 -16.35 -3.01 -0.64
C SER A 54 -17.34 -3.56 -1.67
N LYS A 55 -17.30 -3.04 -2.89
CA LYS A 55 -18.20 -3.48 -3.97
C LYS A 55 -17.82 -4.89 -4.45
N SER A 56 -16.53 -5.18 -4.61
CA SER A 56 -16.07 -6.48 -5.08
C SER A 56 -16.11 -7.56 -4.00
N THR A 57 -15.96 -7.20 -2.74
CA THR A 57 -15.90 -8.14 -1.62
C THR A 57 -17.21 -8.28 -0.85
N GLY A 58 -18.09 -7.28 -0.93
CA GLY A 58 -19.33 -7.25 -0.15
C GLY A 58 -19.15 -6.86 1.32
N ILE A 59 -17.93 -6.47 1.73
CA ILE A 59 -17.63 -6.04 3.09
C ILE A 59 -16.86 -4.73 3.07
N PRO A 60 -16.84 -3.95 4.17
CA PRO A 60 -16.02 -2.75 4.23
C PRO A 60 -14.55 -3.05 4.01
N CYS A 61 -13.89 -2.25 3.18
CA CYS A 61 -12.46 -2.36 2.89
C CYS A 61 -11.77 -1.05 3.22
N PHE A 62 -10.65 -1.17 3.93
CA PHE A 62 -9.77 -0.05 4.26
C PHE A 62 -8.41 -0.34 3.67
N SER A 63 -7.76 0.67 3.09
CA SER A 63 -6.43 0.46 2.54
C SER A 63 -5.41 1.38 3.20
N ILE A 64 -4.21 0.83 3.39
CA ILE A 64 -3.04 1.55 3.92
C ILE A 64 -1.93 1.39 2.89
N GLY A 65 -1.53 2.50 2.28
CA GLY A 65 -0.42 2.53 1.33
C GLY A 65 0.77 3.25 1.93
N VAL A 66 1.97 2.71 1.69
CA VAL A 66 3.22 3.35 2.14
C VAL A 66 4.15 3.50 0.96
N PRO A 67 4.62 4.71 0.65
CA PRO A 67 5.52 4.93 -0.48
C PRO A 67 6.94 4.50 -0.12
N PHE A 68 7.31 3.29 -0.55
CA PHE A 68 8.69 2.80 -0.40
C PHE A 68 9.51 2.98 -1.66
N MET A 69 8.88 3.44 -2.75
CA MET A 69 9.53 3.60 -4.04
C MET A 69 9.29 5.01 -4.57
N ILE A 70 10.19 5.46 -5.42
CA ILE A 70 10.11 6.79 -6.02
C ILE A 70 10.39 6.70 -7.52
N PHE A 71 9.69 7.53 -8.31
CA PHE A 71 10.00 7.67 -9.72
C PHE A 71 11.31 8.41 -9.90
N SER A 72 12.16 7.94 -10.82
CA SER A 72 13.44 8.59 -11.09
C SER A 72 13.28 10.04 -11.54
N SER A 73 12.18 10.36 -12.22
CA SER A 73 11.87 11.73 -12.64
C SER A 73 11.66 12.70 -11.47
N ALA A 74 11.35 12.18 -10.27
CA ALA A 74 11.25 13.01 -9.07
C ALA A 74 12.62 13.50 -8.59
N LEU A 75 13.69 12.80 -8.95
CA LEU A 75 15.07 13.13 -8.56
C LEU A 75 15.78 13.93 -9.66
N ASP A 76 15.46 13.67 -10.91
CA ASP A 76 16.05 14.34 -12.08
C ASP A 76 15.00 14.48 -13.17
N ARG A 77 14.57 15.73 -13.42
CA ARG A 77 13.53 16.05 -14.40
C ARG A 77 13.95 15.79 -15.84
N ASP A 78 15.24 15.69 -16.11
CA ASP A 78 15.77 15.49 -17.44
C ASP A 78 15.85 14.02 -17.84
N VAL A 79 15.40 13.11 -16.97
CA VAL A 79 15.36 11.68 -17.24
C VAL A 79 14.34 11.40 -18.35
N LYS A 80 14.82 10.78 -19.44
CA LYS A 80 13.96 10.45 -20.61
C LYS A 80 13.04 9.26 -20.34
N ASN A 81 13.55 8.25 -19.64
CA ASN A 81 12.79 7.05 -19.29
C ASN A 81 12.65 6.97 -17.78
N ASP A 82 11.44 7.16 -17.30
CA ASP A 82 11.16 7.10 -15.88
C ASP A 82 11.23 5.66 -15.40
N ILE A 83 11.97 5.43 -14.34
CA ILE A 83 12.06 4.13 -13.68
C ILE A 83 11.68 4.26 -12.22
N ILE A 84 11.36 3.13 -11.60
CA ILE A 84 11.00 3.07 -10.19
C ILE A 84 12.23 2.66 -9.40
N LEU A 85 12.58 3.46 -8.40
CA LEU A 85 13.75 3.28 -7.56
C LEU A 85 13.33 3.00 -6.12
N SER A 86 14.13 2.19 -5.42
CA SER A 86 13.97 1.94 -3.99
C SER A 86 15.10 2.60 -3.22
N PRO A 87 14.85 3.10 -1.99
CA PRO A 87 15.93 3.55 -1.13
C PRO A 87 16.90 2.42 -0.79
N LYS A 88 18.14 2.77 -0.51
CA LYS A 88 19.17 1.80 -0.09
C LYS A 88 18.77 1.06 1.19
N ASP A 89 18.07 1.73 2.08
CA ASP A 89 17.62 1.22 3.38
C ASP A 89 16.16 0.76 3.37
N ILE A 90 15.63 0.36 2.21
CA ILE A 90 14.22 -0.04 2.06
C ILE A 90 13.83 -1.15 3.04
N LYS A 91 14.71 -2.08 3.32
CA LYS A 91 14.44 -3.18 4.24
C LYS A 91 14.08 -2.68 5.63
N ASP A 92 14.84 -1.72 6.14
CA ASP A 92 14.57 -1.11 7.45
C ASP A 92 13.29 -0.28 7.42
N ASN A 93 13.07 0.44 6.33
CA ASN A 93 11.84 1.25 6.16
C ASN A 93 10.59 0.37 6.17
N VAL A 94 10.62 -0.76 5.48
CA VAL A 94 9.51 -1.71 5.45
C VAL A 94 9.27 -2.30 6.84
N ALA A 95 10.33 -2.70 7.54
CA ALA A 95 10.21 -3.25 8.88
C ALA A 95 9.61 -2.24 9.86
N ASN A 96 10.06 -0.99 9.81
CA ASN A 96 9.55 0.08 10.67
C ASN A 96 8.07 0.39 10.38
N ALA A 97 7.71 0.49 9.12
CA ALA A 97 6.33 0.75 8.72
C ALA A 97 5.42 -0.41 9.14
N GLY A 98 5.86 -1.65 8.96
CA GLY A 98 5.11 -2.83 9.39
C GLY A 98 4.86 -2.84 10.89
N PHE A 99 5.86 -2.47 11.68
CA PHE A 99 5.73 -2.36 13.13
C PHE A 99 4.70 -1.29 13.53
N ILE A 100 4.76 -0.11 12.90
CA ILE A 100 3.81 0.98 13.16
C ILE A 100 2.39 0.57 12.80
N ILE A 101 2.20 -0.03 11.63
CA ILE A 101 0.88 -0.48 11.17
C ILE A 101 0.32 -1.56 12.10
N ALA A 102 1.13 -2.54 12.45
CA ALA A 102 0.70 -3.63 13.33
C ALA A 102 0.26 -3.10 14.70
N ASN A 103 1.03 -2.19 15.29
CA ASN A 103 0.65 -1.58 16.56
C ASN A 103 -0.63 -0.76 16.46
N ALA A 104 -0.80 0.00 15.38
CA ALA A 104 -2.00 0.80 15.17
C ALA A 104 -3.24 -0.09 15.03
N ILE A 105 -3.15 -1.17 14.24
CA ILE A 105 -4.26 -2.10 14.05
C ILE A 105 -4.60 -2.80 15.39
N ASN A 106 -3.61 -3.27 16.11
CA ASN A 106 -3.81 -3.93 17.39
C ASN A 106 -4.46 -3.00 18.41
N GLU A 107 -4.11 -1.73 18.40
CA GLU A 107 -4.70 -0.73 19.30
C GLU A 107 -6.17 -0.49 18.98
N VAL A 108 -6.52 -0.43 17.70
CA VAL A 108 -7.90 -0.21 17.25
C VAL A 108 -8.79 -1.43 17.53
N LEU A 109 -8.25 -2.64 17.43
CA LEU A 109 -8.99 -3.89 17.57
C LEU A 109 -8.98 -4.46 18.98
N LYS A 110 -8.52 -3.71 19.95
CA LYS A 110 -8.54 -4.15 21.36
C LYS A 110 -9.93 -4.48 21.83
#